data_0f6920ba56eaa0a44ea91ff90c3f12b3
#
_entry.id   0f6920ba56eaa0a44ea91ff90c3f12b3
#
_cell.length_a   1.000
_cell.length_b   1.000
_cell.length_c   1.000
_cell.angle_alpha   90.00
_cell.angle_beta   90.00
_cell.angle_gamma   90.00
#
_symmetry.space_group_name_H-M   'P 1'
#
loop_
_entity.id
_entity.type
_entity.pdbx_description
1 polymer ?
#
loop_
_entity_poly.entity_id
_entity_poly.type
_entity_poly.pdbx_seq_one_letter_code
_entity_poly.pdbx_strand_id
1 'polypeptide(L)'
;MTDASLIGTPFIANRRQILGGVAFAAAGLVSMRATSAYAAGAPAPAPAVPAFGPTSGIDRGTIQRWARDTWASLVAMTDPRTGLPADNISGPLGSPRRSGYTSPTNIGGYMWSTVIARELGIISASECRQRLTQTLTTMKSLKHHLPSGMFYNWYDEANGNVVTVWPEDGSKIYPFLSSVDNGWFAASLMVIRNAEPGVAELANSLLSKMNFGMYYDKNARPGIAAGLLHGGFWDAQPAAGFTMGNYLGNGPDVYYTLNHYDIHVTEPRIASYIGIAHGQIPPAHYFATQRVFPDSCDWSWLEQKPVGVHRTYMGIDVFEGAFTYRGMHIVPSWGGDMFEALMPDLFVPEASWAPRSWGINHALTVRAQREFGLNDAKYGYWGFSPASRPGGGYTAWGVDAIGMDPNGYVSDMESTNFDAGFAGCRVGANPNPTWGDGVVTPHAAFLAMQYEPAAAFNNLVKIERKLKAYGEGGFYDAVAVKSGLIAKRYLSLDQAMVLGAIGNVFCDNVIRRNFIKGDVQSTIRPLIGIEEFGAGVIV
;
A
#
# COMPACT_ATOMS: atom_id res chain seq x y z
N MET A 1 14.59 26.57 -42.20
CA MET A 1 14.93 25.13 -42.07
C MET A 1 15.19 24.91 -40.60
N THR A 2 14.15 24.59 -39.87
CA THR A 2 14.17 24.37 -38.43
C THR A 2 13.67 22.97 -38.20
N ASP A 3 14.51 22.23 -37.58
CA ASP A 3 14.35 20.80 -37.29
C ASP A 3 13.33 20.61 -36.16
N ALA A 4 12.25 19.95 -36.43
CA ALA A 4 11.20 19.60 -35.48
C ALA A 4 11.17 18.07 -35.34
N SER A 5 11.92 17.53 -34.40
CA SER A 5 11.78 16.13 -34.00
C SER A 5 12.29 15.89 -32.58
N LEU A 6 11.42 16.14 -31.60
CA LEU A 6 11.50 15.54 -30.26
C LEU A 6 10.06 15.40 -29.73
N ILE A 7 9.30 14.50 -30.36
CA ILE A 7 8.09 13.96 -29.71
C ILE A 7 8.60 12.84 -28.82
N GLY A 8 8.72 13.14 -27.52
CA GLY A 8 9.06 12.16 -26.52
C GLY A 8 8.00 11.06 -26.47
N THR A 9 8.41 9.82 -26.61
CA THR A 9 7.62 8.64 -26.35
C THR A 9 7.01 8.72 -24.94
N PRO A 10 5.72 8.46 -24.73
CA PRO A 10 5.14 8.47 -23.40
C PRO A 10 5.81 7.40 -22.53
N PHE A 11 6.35 7.83 -21.42
CA PHE A 11 6.94 6.97 -20.40
C PHE A 11 5.84 6.04 -19.87
N ILE A 12 5.88 4.77 -20.21
CA ILE A 12 4.97 3.75 -19.69
C ILE A 12 5.52 3.34 -18.32
N ALA A 13 5.04 4.01 -17.27
CA ALA A 13 5.33 3.59 -15.91
C ALA A 13 4.75 2.19 -15.70
N ASN A 14 5.57 1.25 -15.28
CA ASN A 14 5.11 -0.05 -14.79
C ASN A 14 5.31 -0.09 -13.27
N ARG A 15 4.73 -1.08 -12.59
CA ARG A 15 4.83 -1.29 -11.13
C ARG A 15 6.26 -1.13 -10.59
N ARG A 16 7.23 -1.46 -11.39
CA ARG A 16 8.67 -1.32 -11.20
C ARG A 16 9.12 0.14 -10.98
N GLN A 17 8.47 1.12 -11.62
CA GLN A 17 8.82 2.55 -11.52
C GLN A 17 8.10 3.25 -10.38
N ILE A 18 6.90 2.80 -10.02
CA ILE A 18 6.14 3.32 -8.87
C ILE A 18 6.82 2.91 -7.56
N LEU A 19 7.35 1.68 -7.47
CA LEU A 19 8.10 1.20 -6.30
C LEU A 19 9.58 1.64 -6.30
N GLY A 20 10.09 2.16 -7.41
CA GLY A 20 11.50 2.53 -7.60
C GLY A 20 11.87 4.00 -7.34
N GLY A 21 10.99 4.80 -6.76
CA GLY A 21 11.26 6.16 -6.27
C GLY A 21 11.84 7.16 -7.26
N VAL A 22 11.19 8.27 -7.44
CA VAL A 22 11.71 9.45 -8.13
C VAL A 22 12.72 10.15 -7.21
N ALA A 23 13.96 10.32 -7.65
CA ALA A 23 14.98 11.04 -6.91
C ALA A 23 14.76 12.55 -7.02
N PHE A 24 14.53 13.24 -5.91
CA PHE A 24 14.61 14.69 -5.83
C PHE A 24 15.66 15.14 -4.80
N ALA A 25 16.42 16.16 -5.17
CA ALA A 25 17.45 16.76 -4.33
C ALA A 25 16.82 17.68 -3.28
N ALA A 26 17.11 17.43 -1.99
CA ALA A 26 16.72 18.32 -0.90
C ALA A 26 17.75 19.44 -0.76
N ALA A 27 17.31 20.69 -0.88
CA ALA A 27 18.05 21.87 -0.46
C ALA A 27 17.66 22.22 0.97
N GLY A 28 18.64 22.28 1.88
CA GLY A 28 18.40 22.58 3.29
C GLY A 28 18.11 24.06 3.53
N LEU A 29 17.14 24.35 4.40
CA LEU A 29 16.87 25.69 4.92
C LEU A 29 16.80 25.70 6.45
N VAL A 30 17.41 26.73 7.01
CA VAL A 30 17.49 27.01 8.44
C VAL A 30 16.22 27.72 8.88
N SER A 31 15.49 27.17 9.85
CA SER A 31 14.28 27.79 10.41
C SER A 31 14.58 28.57 11.69
N MET A 32 14.10 29.80 11.75
CA MET A 32 14.04 30.63 12.97
C MET A 32 12.81 30.25 13.80
N ARG A 33 13.02 30.08 15.12
CA ARG A 33 11.99 29.74 16.10
C ARG A 33 11.14 30.95 16.46
N ALA A 34 9.83 30.76 16.50
CA ALA A 34 8.91 31.56 17.29
C ALA A 34 8.16 30.64 18.26
N THR A 35 8.36 30.82 19.56
CA THR A 35 7.66 30.08 20.61
C THR A 35 6.39 30.82 21.02
N SER A 36 5.23 30.18 20.85
CA SER A 36 3.98 30.57 21.48
C SER A 36 3.45 29.42 22.31
N ALA A 37 3.41 29.61 23.62
CA ALA A 37 2.80 28.66 24.55
C ALA A 37 1.28 28.90 24.61
N TYR A 38 0.50 27.89 24.26
CA TYR A 38 -0.95 27.86 24.50
C TYR A 38 -1.29 26.81 25.55
N ALA A 39 -2.09 27.22 26.53
CA ALA A 39 -2.57 26.37 27.61
C ALA A 39 -3.56 25.33 27.09
N ALA A 40 -3.34 24.07 27.46
CA ALA A 40 -4.20 22.96 27.10
C ALA A 40 -5.53 23.00 27.86
N GLY A 41 -6.61 23.26 27.15
CA GLY A 41 -7.96 22.94 27.62
C GLY A 41 -8.23 21.44 27.46
N ALA A 42 -9.01 20.84 28.37
CA ALA A 42 -9.38 19.43 28.28
C ALA A 42 -10.09 19.12 26.95
N PRO A 43 -9.72 18.02 26.27
CA PRO A 43 -10.30 17.70 24.97
C PRO A 43 -11.78 17.33 25.09
N ALA A 44 -12.59 17.82 24.15
CA ALA A 44 -13.97 17.38 23.99
C ALA A 44 -13.99 15.85 23.66
N PRO A 45 -15.02 15.10 24.11
CA PRO A 45 -15.12 13.68 23.80
C PRO A 45 -15.21 13.50 22.28
N ALA A 46 -14.34 12.67 21.73
CA ALA A 46 -14.33 12.33 20.32
C ALA A 46 -15.67 11.71 19.90
N PRO A 47 -16.20 12.03 18.70
CA PRO A 47 -17.38 11.36 18.19
C PRO A 47 -17.12 9.85 18.13
N ALA A 48 -18.08 9.05 18.58
CA ALA A 48 -17.98 7.60 18.56
C ALA A 48 -17.77 7.14 17.11
N VAL A 49 -16.60 6.55 16.84
CA VAL A 49 -16.34 5.88 15.56
C VAL A 49 -17.30 4.70 15.48
N PRO A 50 -18.14 4.58 14.44
CA PRO A 50 -19.01 3.42 14.30
C PRO A 50 -18.15 2.16 14.30
N ALA A 51 -18.49 1.19 15.14
CA ALA A 51 -18.06 -0.19 14.93
C ALA A 51 -18.36 -0.54 13.47
N PHE A 52 -17.50 -1.35 12.82
CA PHE A 52 -17.65 -1.80 11.44
C PHE A 52 -19.10 -1.83 10.99
N GLY A 53 -19.42 -1.19 9.87
CA GLY A 53 -20.80 -1.08 9.39
C GLY A 53 -21.49 -2.44 9.36
N PRO A 54 -22.80 -2.52 9.62
CA PRO A 54 -23.52 -3.78 9.66
C PRO A 54 -23.41 -4.50 8.30
N THR A 55 -23.03 -5.77 8.32
CA THR A 55 -23.02 -6.65 7.13
C THR A 55 -24.43 -7.12 6.72
N SER A 56 -25.48 -6.57 7.35
CA SER A 56 -26.86 -6.82 6.98
C SER A 56 -27.12 -6.33 5.54
N GLY A 57 -27.72 -7.20 4.73
CA GLY A 57 -27.98 -6.92 3.31
C GLY A 57 -26.89 -7.36 2.34
N ILE A 58 -25.78 -7.92 2.83
CA ILE A 58 -24.74 -8.52 1.97
C ILE A 58 -25.10 -9.99 1.73
N ASP A 59 -25.18 -10.37 0.46
CA ASP A 59 -25.37 -11.78 0.08
C ASP A 59 -24.08 -12.58 0.29
N ARG A 60 -24.08 -13.39 1.35
CA ARG A 60 -22.96 -14.27 1.71
C ARG A 60 -22.62 -15.29 0.62
N GLY A 61 -23.60 -15.75 -0.15
CA GLY A 61 -23.39 -16.66 -1.27
C GLY A 61 -22.52 -16.01 -2.36
N THR A 62 -22.79 -14.76 -2.68
CA THR A 62 -21.99 -13.97 -3.62
C THR A 62 -20.55 -13.78 -3.09
N ILE A 63 -20.37 -13.41 -1.81
CA ILE A 63 -19.04 -13.30 -1.20
C ILE A 63 -18.27 -14.62 -1.26
N GLN A 64 -18.93 -15.73 -0.94
CA GLN A 64 -18.31 -17.07 -0.99
C GLN A 64 -17.87 -17.43 -2.42
N ARG A 65 -18.68 -17.09 -3.41
CA ARG A 65 -18.33 -17.29 -4.83
C ARG A 65 -17.12 -16.42 -5.20
N TRP A 66 -17.16 -15.13 -4.91
CA TRP A 66 -16.04 -14.23 -5.19
C TRP A 66 -14.73 -14.70 -4.53
N ALA A 67 -14.80 -15.14 -3.27
CA ALA A 67 -13.63 -15.67 -2.57
C ALA A 67 -13.08 -16.94 -3.23
N ARG A 68 -13.95 -17.88 -3.63
CA ARG A 68 -13.56 -19.13 -4.29
C ARG A 68 -12.89 -18.86 -5.64
N ASP A 69 -13.48 -17.98 -6.44
CA ASP A 69 -12.99 -17.67 -7.77
C ASP A 69 -11.66 -16.89 -7.67
N THR A 70 -11.54 -15.94 -6.72
CA THR A 70 -10.27 -15.27 -6.40
C THR A 70 -9.19 -16.26 -5.95
N TRP A 71 -9.53 -17.23 -5.11
CA TRP A 71 -8.59 -18.27 -4.72
C TRP A 71 -8.15 -19.12 -5.92
N ALA A 72 -9.05 -19.42 -6.86
CA ALA A 72 -8.70 -20.16 -8.07
C ALA A 72 -7.66 -19.43 -8.93
N SER A 73 -7.71 -18.09 -9.04
CA SER A 73 -6.67 -17.31 -9.74
C SER A 73 -5.33 -17.38 -9.03
N LEU A 74 -5.29 -17.28 -7.69
CA LEU A 74 -4.06 -17.43 -6.91
C LEU A 74 -3.43 -18.81 -7.06
N VAL A 75 -4.24 -19.87 -7.11
CA VAL A 75 -3.75 -21.23 -7.40
C VAL A 75 -3.17 -21.31 -8.81
N ALA A 76 -3.84 -20.73 -9.81
CA ALA A 76 -3.35 -20.71 -11.19
C ALA A 76 -2.04 -19.91 -11.36
N MET A 77 -1.84 -18.86 -10.54
CA MET A 77 -0.58 -18.11 -10.48
C MET A 77 0.57 -18.93 -9.91
N THR A 78 0.28 -19.86 -9.00
CA THR A 78 1.30 -20.57 -8.23
C THR A 78 1.94 -21.68 -9.04
N ASP A 79 3.29 -21.69 -9.13
CA ASP A 79 4.01 -22.81 -9.74
C ASP A 79 3.93 -24.04 -8.81
N PRO A 80 3.50 -25.21 -9.33
CA PRO A 80 3.29 -26.39 -8.51
C PRO A 80 4.57 -27.01 -7.94
N ARG A 81 5.74 -26.69 -8.49
CA ARG A 81 7.03 -27.21 -8.02
C ARG A 81 7.59 -26.38 -6.88
N THR A 82 7.51 -25.06 -7.00
CA THR A 82 8.09 -24.12 -6.03
C THR A 82 7.10 -23.67 -4.97
N GLY A 83 5.80 -23.67 -5.27
CA GLY A 83 4.78 -23.06 -4.44
C GLY A 83 4.85 -21.52 -4.43
N LEU A 84 5.57 -20.91 -5.37
CA LEU A 84 5.65 -19.45 -5.52
C LEU A 84 4.60 -18.95 -6.51
N PRO A 85 3.83 -17.92 -6.17
CA PRO A 85 2.89 -17.30 -7.11
C PRO A 85 3.64 -16.37 -8.07
N ALA A 86 3.28 -16.37 -9.35
CA ALA A 86 3.67 -15.31 -10.27
C ALA A 86 3.07 -13.97 -9.84
N ASP A 87 3.67 -12.86 -10.27
CA ASP A 87 3.13 -11.50 -10.01
C ASP A 87 1.73 -11.35 -10.62
N ASN A 88 1.54 -11.82 -11.82
CA ASN A 88 0.26 -11.78 -12.49
C ASN A 88 0.09 -12.92 -13.50
N ILE A 89 -1.17 -13.16 -13.87
CA ILE A 89 -1.54 -14.05 -14.96
C ILE A 89 -2.53 -13.39 -15.92
N SER A 90 -2.51 -13.87 -17.15
CA SER A 90 -3.53 -13.60 -18.17
C SER A 90 -3.93 -14.88 -18.90
N GLY A 91 -5.08 -14.86 -19.57
CA GLY A 91 -5.62 -16.02 -20.26
C GLY A 91 -6.46 -16.94 -19.36
N PRO A 92 -6.88 -18.11 -19.86
CA PRO A 92 -7.68 -19.08 -19.11
C PRO A 92 -6.92 -19.66 -17.91
N LEU A 93 -7.60 -19.92 -16.79
CA LEU A 93 -6.95 -20.46 -15.59
C LEU A 93 -6.35 -21.86 -15.79
N GLY A 94 -6.89 -22.65 -16.71
CA GLY A 94 -6.38 -23.99 -17.02
C GLY A 94 -5.04 -23.98 -17.79
N SER A 95 -4.70 -22.86 -18.43
CA SER A 95 -3.44 -22.66 -19.16
C SER A 95 -2.99 -21.18 -19.08
N PRO A 96 -2.71 -20.67 -17.88
CA PRO A 96 -2.41 -19.26 -17.68
C PRO A 96 -1.03 -18.89 -18.23
N ARG A 97 -0.92 -17.68 -18.77
CA ARG A 97 0.36 -17.07 -19.04
C ARG A 97 0.82 -16.32 -17.79
N ARG A 98 1.81 -16.86 -17.11
CA ARG A 98 2.43 -16.27 -15.93
C ARG A 98 3.44 -15.20 -16.32
N SER A 99 3.67 -14.25 -15.43
CA SER A 99 4.59 -13.12 -15.64
C SER A 99 6.06 -13.52 -15.72
N GLY A 100 6.46 -14.65 -15.17
CA GLY A 100 7.86 -15.10 -15.09
C GLY A 100 8.63 -14.44 -13.94
N TYR A 101 7.94 -13.79 -13.01
CA TYR A 101 8.53 -13.23 -11.80
C TYR A 101 7.53 -13.13 -10.66
N THR A 102 8.06 -13.07 -9.44
CA THR A 102 7.34 -12.86 -8.18
C THR A 102 8.12 -11.94 -7.25
N SER A 103 7.45 -11.41 -6.23
CA SER A 103 8.06 -10.59 -5.17
C SER A 103 7.77 -11.18 -3.79
N PRO A 104 8.51 -10.79 -2.74
CA PRO A 104 8.18 -11.14 -1.37
C PRO A 104 6.75 -10.75 -0.97
N THR A 105 6.22 -9.61 -1.47
CA THR A 105 4.83 -9.21 -1.27
C THR A 105 3.85 -10.21 -1.87
N ASN A 106 4.06 -10.63 -3.12
CA ASN A 106 3.19 -11.59 -3.80
C ASN A 106 3.17 -12.94 -3.06
N ILE A 107 4.36 -13.41 -2.64
CA ILE A 107 4.53 -14.65 -1.88
C ILE A 107 3.80 -14.54 -0.52
N GLY A 108 3.97 -13.41 0.17
CA GLY A 108 3.24 -13.09 1.39
C GLY A 108 1.73 -13.13 1.16
N GLY A 109 1.26 -12.48 0.09
CA GLY A 109 -0.14 -12.44 -0.33
C GLY A 109 -0.75 -13.82 -0.52
N TYR A 110 -0.06 -14.69 -1.21
CA TYR A 110 -0.47 -16.07 -1.36
C TYR A 110 -0.57 -16.81 -0.02
N MET A 111 0.40 -16.61 0.88
CA MET A 111 0.40 -17.29 2.18
C MET A 111 -0.76 -16.88 3.08
N TRP A 112 -1.05 -15.56 3.25
CA TRP A 112 -2.22 -15.18 4.06
C TRP A 112 -3.53 -15.57 3.37
N SER A 113 -3.59 -15.52 2.04
CA SER A 113 -4.75 -15.98 1.28
C SER A 113 -5.02 -17.48 1.44
N THR A 114 -3.96 -18.29 1.59
CA THR A 114 -4.06 -19.72 1.89
C THR A 114 -4.75 -19.97 3.25
N VAL A 115 -4.40 -19.16 4.26
CA VAL A 115 -5.08 -19.22 5.57
C VAL A 115 -6.56 -18.84 5.42
N ILE A 116 -6.87 -17.78 4.68
CA ILE A 116 -8.24 -17.31 4.48
C ILE A 116 -9.07 -18.33 3.71
N ALA A 117 -8.50 -18.96 2.68
CA ALA A 117 -9.16 -20.01 1.92
C ALA A 117 -9.57 -21.20 2.82
N ARG A 118 -8.73 -21.56 3.81
CA ARG A 118 -9.07 -22.53 4.86
C ARG A 118 -10.21 -22.04 5.75
N GLU A 119 -10.15 -20.82 6.26
CA GLU A 119 -11.18 -20.27 7.15
C GLU A 119 -12.56 -20.16 6.46
N LEU A 120 -12.56 -19.94 5.16
CA LEU A 120 -13.77 -19.93 4.32
C LEU A 120 -14.24 -21.34 3.89
N GLY A 121 -13.52 -22.40 4.26
CA GLY A 121 -13.83 -23.76 3.87
C GLY A 121 -13.64 -24.05 2.37
N ILE A 122 -12.84 -23.25 1.66
CA ILE A 122 -12.50 -23.44 0.24
C ILE A 122 -11.48 -24.58 0.10
N ILE A 123 -10.53 -24.67 1.03
CA ILE A 123 -9.54 -25.74 1.12
C ILE A 123 -9.55 -26.38 2.50
N SER A 124 -9.04 -27.61 2.59
CA SER A 124 -8.89 -28.30 3.87
C SER A 124 -7.72 -27.76 4.70
N ALA A 125 -7.71 -28.03 6.00
CA ALA A 125 -6.59 -27.72 6.88
C ALA A 125 -5.29 -28.45 6.44
N SER A 126 -5.41 -29.67 5.93
CA SER A 126 -4.27 -30.42 5.39
C SER A 126 -3.69 -29.73 4.16
N GLU A 127 -4.53 -29.31 3.22
CA GLU A 127 -4.08 -28.59 2.02
C GLU A 127 -3.45 -27.24 2.37
N CYS A 128 -4.05 -26.49 3.30
CA CYS A 128 -3.48 -25.24 3.80
C CYS A 128 -2.05 -25.45 4.31
N ARG A 129 -1.85 -26.42 5.20
CA ARG A 129 -0.54 -26.75 5.74
C ARG A 129 0.44 -27.18 4.66
N GLN A 130 0.02 -28.03 3.72
CA GLN A 130 0.85 -28.50 2.62
C GLN A 130 1.36 -27.34 1.76
N ARG A 131 0.46 -26.44 1.34
CA ARG A 131 0.81 -25.28 0.52
C ARG A 131 1.79 -24.33 1.24
N LEU A 132 1.49 -23.99 2.49
CA LEU A 132 2.35 -23.14 3.30
C LEU A 132 3.73 -23.78 3.52
N THR A 133 3.79 -25.08 3.81
CA THR A 133 5.06 -25.81 3.98
C THR A 133 5.89 -25.76 2.70
N GLN A 134 5.28 -25.99 1.54
CA GLN A 134 5.95 -25.94 0.26
C GLN A 134 6.55 -24.55 0.01
N THR A 135 5.75 -23.49 0.10
CA THR A 135 6.21 -22.11 -0.12
C THR A 135 7.34 -21.73 0.82
N LEU A 136 7.20 -22.01 2.13
CA LEU A 136 8.22 -21.69 3.13
C LEU A 136 9.51 -22.49 2.92
N THR A 137 9.42 -23.76 2.50
CA THR A 137 10.59 -24.60 2.20
C THR A 137 11.36 -24.02 1.01
N THR A 138 10.65 -23.59 -0.02
CA THR A 138 11.25 -22.88 -1.16
C THR A 138 11.91 -21.58 -0.69
N MET A 139 11.20 -20.73 0.05
CA MET A 139 11.75 -19.47 0.55
C MET A 139 13.04 -19.66 1.35
N LYS A 140 13.11 -20.71 2.17
CA LYS A 140 14.32 -21.03 2.93
C LYS A 140 15.52 -21.34 2.05
N SER A 141 15.30 -21.84 0.83
CA SER A 141 16.36 -22.18 -0.12
C SER A 141 16.76 -21.03 -1.05
N LEU A 142 15.95 -19.97 -1.13
CA LEU A 142 16.23 -18.85 -2.03
C LEU A 142 17.48 -18.07 -1.59
N LYS A 143 18.20 -17.56 -2.57
CA LYS A 143 19.26 -16.57 -2.33
C LYS A 143 18.63 -15.32 -1.70
N HIS A 144 19.21 -14.83 -0.61
CA HIS A 144 18.79 -13.63 0.10
C HIS A 144 20.00 -12.93 0.73
N HIS A 145 19.87 -11.71 1.19
CA HIS A 145 20.94 -10.99 1.87
C HIS A 145 21.14 -11.57 3.27
N LEU A 146 22.14 -12.43 3.42
CA LEU A 146 22.39 -13.19 4.67
C LEU A 146 22.55 -12.31 5.90
N PRO A 147 23.27 -11.15 5.86
CA PRO A 147 23.45 -10.31 7.05
C PRO A 147 22.13 -9.75 7.61
N SER A 148 21.19 -9.35 6.76
CA SER A 148 19.91 -8.75 7.20
C SER A 148 18.73 -9.72 7.17
N GLY A 149 18.87 -10.90 6.56
CA GLY A 149 17.76 -11.83 6.33
C GLY A 149 16.74 -11.36 5.31
N MET A 150 17.00 -10.24 4.60
CA MET A 150 16.06 -9.67 3.62
C MET A 150 16.15 -10.37 2.27
N PHE A 151 15.00 -10.51 1.61
CA PHE A 151 14.85 -11.14 0.30
C PHE A 151 14.94 -10.11 -0.82
N TYR A 152 15.46 -10.56 -1.98
CA TYR A 152 15.45 -9.74 -3.18
C TYR A 152 14.02 -9.50 -3.67
N ASN A 153 13.85 -8.41 -4.40
CA ASN A 153 12.51 -8.01 -4.82
C ASN A 153 11.91 -8.92 -5.88
N TRP A 154 12.78 -9.52 -6.75
CA TRP A 154 12.31 -10.32 -7.86
C TRP A 154 12.97 -11.68 -7.93
N TYR A 155 12.13 -12.71 -7.95
CA TYR A 155 12.52 -14.10 -8.21
C TYR A 155 11.70 -14.65 -9.37
N ASP A 156 12.28 -15.56 -10.14
CA ASP A 156 11.54 -16.39 -11.09
C ASP A 156 10.70 -17.39 -10.29
N GLU A 157 9.37 -17.33 -10.43
CA GLU A 157 8.47 -18.18 -9.67
C GLU A 157 8.61 -19.66 -9.98
N ALA A 158 9.11 -20.00 -11.18
CA ALA A 158 9.23 -21.38 -11.60
C ALA A 158 10.46 -22.12 -11.04
N ASN A 159 11.52 -21.39 -10.66
CA ASN A 159 12.78 -21.99 -10.20
C ASN A 159 13.44 -21.30 -8.99
N GLY A 160 12.92 -20.16 -8.55
CA GLY A 160 13.44 -19.41 -7.39
C GLY A 160 14.73 -18.63 -7.63
N ASN A 161 15.20 -18.52 -8.86
CA ASN A 161 16.38 -17.72 -9.17
C ASN A 161 16.08 -16.22 -9.05
N VAL A 162 17.06 -15.44 -8.60
CA VAL A 162 16.97 -13.99 -8.59
C VAL A 162 16.90 -13.46 -10.03
N VAL A 163 15.90 -12.64 -10.33
CA VAL A 163 15.73 -12.06 -11.67
C VAL A 163 16.73 -10.93 -11.87
N THR A 164 17.57 -11.07 -12.89
CA THR A 164 18.59 -10.07 -13.29
C THR A 164 18.34 -9.47 -14.67
N VAL A 165 17.38 -10.04 -15.39
CA VAL A 165 16.89 -9.57 -16.68
C VAL A 165 15.36 -9.57 -16.63
N TRP A 166 14.74 -8.47 -17.02
CA TRP A 166 13.30 -8.34 -16.95
C TRP A 166 12.61 -9.22 -18.01
N PRO A 167 11.68 -10.10 -17.62
CA PRO A 167 11.07 -11.05 -18.56
C PRO A 167 10.27 -10.40 -19.69
N GLU A 168 9.72 -9.20 -19.46
CA GLU A 168 8.84 -8.52 -20.43
C GLU A 168 9.61 -7.83 -21.56
N ASP A 169 10.74 -7.19 -21.25
CA ASP A 169 11.46 -6.31 -22.18
C ASP A 169 12.97 -6.61 -22.32
N GLY A 170 13.48 -7.59 -21.57
CA GLY A 170 14.91 -7.95 -21.60
C GLY A 170 15.85 -6.94 -20.92
N SER A 171 15.33 -5.92 -20.26
CA SER A 171 16.15 -4.92 -19.59
C SER A 171 16.87 -5.48 -18.37
N LYS A 172 18.10 -4.98 -18.11
CA LYS A 172 18.90 -5.40 -16.97
C LYS A 172 18.27 -4.94 -15.65
N ILE A 173 18.22 -5.85 -14.67
CA ILE A 173 17.83 -5.58 -13.30
C ILE A 173 19.06 -5.70 -12.38
N TYR A 174 19.25 -4.73 -11.52
CA TYR A 174 20.12 -4.86 -10.36
C TYR A 174 19.30 -5.43 -9.21
N PRO A 175 19.67 -6.61 -8.65
CA PRO A 175 18.89 -7.23 -7.57
C PRO A 175 18.70 -6.29 -6.38
N PHE A 176 17.46 -5.93 -6.13
CA PHE A 176 17.05 -4.92 -5.17
C PHE A 176 16.38 -5.56 -3.95
N LEU A 177 16.57 -5.02 -2.78
CA LEU A 177 15.96 -5.46 -1.53
C LEU A 177 15.05 -4.34 -1.01
N SER A 178 13.77 -4.42 -1.33
CA SER A 178 12.75 -3.44 -0.97
C SER A 178 12.39 -3.54 0.52
N SER A 179 12.28 -2.42 1.20
CA SER A 179 11.81 -2.38 2.59
C SER A 179 10.34 -2.74 2.71
N VAL A 180 9.51 -2.29 1.79
CA VAL A 180 8.07 -2.54 1.81
C VAL A 180 7.73 -3.98 1.44
N ASP A 181 8.36 -4.56 0.39
CA ASP A 181 8.10 -5.95 0.01
C ASP A 181 8.53 -6.93 1.11
N ASN A 182 9.68 -6.68 1.75
CA ASN A 182 10.09 -7.46 2.92
C ASN A 182 9.17 -7.22 4.12
N GLY A 183 8.59 -6.03 4.26
CA GLY A 183 7.56 -5.71 5.26
C GLY A 183 6.32 -6.59 5.09
N TRP A 184 5.77 -6.68 3.89
CA TRP A 184 4.62 -7.53 3.62
C TRP A 184 4.90 -9.02 3.78
N PHE A 185 6.09 -9.46 3.39
CA PHE A 185 6.51 -10.85 3.61
C PHE A 185 6.61 -11.17 5.10
N ALA A 186 7.26 -10.32 5.90
CA ALA A 186 7.35 -10.47 7.35
C ALA A 186 5.97 -10.46 8.01
N ALA A 187 5.08 -9.54 7.60
CA ALA A 187 3.69 -9.51 8.08
C ALA A 187 2.97 -10.83 7.82
N SER A 188 3.15 -11.40 6.62
CA SER A 188 2.60 -12.70 6.28
C SER A 188 3.16 -13.83 7.16
N LEU A 189 4.49 -13.87 7.38
CA LEU A 189 5.11 -14.85 8.28
C LEU A 189 4.52 -14.75 9.69
N MET A 190 4.26 -13.55 10.19
CA MET A 190 3.62 -13.32 11.50
C MET A 190 2.19 -13.85 11.54
N VAL A 191 1.42 -13.65 10.47
CA VAL A 191 0.04 -14.19 10.37
C VAL A 191 0.06 -15.72 10.35
N ILE A 192 0.82 -16.33 9.43
CA ILE A 192 0.75 -17.79 9.21
C ILE A 192 1.32 -18.59 10.38
N ARG A 193 2.39 -18.11 11.06
CA ARG A 193 2.93 -18.78 12.25
C ARG A 193 1.90 -18.91 13.37
N ASN A 194 1.02 -17.92 13.46
CA ASN A 194 -0.01 -17.86 14.50
C ASN A 194 -1.33 -18.54 14.09
N ALA A 195 -1.60 -18.58 12.79
CA ALA A 195 -2.83 -19.17 12.24
C ALA A 195 -2.70 -20.68 11.97
N GLU A 196 -1.49 -21.16 11.63
CA GLU A 196 -1.23 -22.59 11.32
C GLU A 196 -0.01 -23.08 12.12
N PRO A 197 -0.22 -23.64 13.32
CA PRO A 197 0.88 -24.08 14.19
C PRO A 197 1.84 -25.07 13.51
N GLY A 198 1.37 -25.84 12.54
CA GLY A 198 2.20 -26.82 11.83
C GLY A 198 3.31 -26.23 10.96
N VAL A 199 3.30 -24.91 10.71
CA VAL A 199 4.37 -24.21 9.98
C VAL A 199 5.06 -23.14 10.83
N ALA A 200 4.71 -23.01 12.11
CA ALA A 200 5.19 -21.92 12.97
C ALA A 200 6.73 -21.89 13.11
N GLU A 201 7.36 -23.04 13.27
CA GLU A 201 8.83 -23.15 13.39
C GLU A 201 9.52 -22.67 12.08
N LEU A 202 8.99 -23.13 10.95
CA LEU A 202 9.55 -22.78 9.65
C LEU A 202 9.39 -21.27 9.37
N ALA A 203 8.22 -20.70 9.64
CA ALA A 203 7.96 -19.27 9.53
C ALA A 203 8.88 -18.45 10.46
N ASN A 204 9.03 -18.87 11.71
CA ASN A 204 9.93 -18.21 12.67
C ASN A 204 11.41 -18.29 12.24
N SER A 205 11.84 -19.38 11.61
CA SER A 205 13.23 -19.54 11.15
C SER A 205 13.61 -18.53 10.05
N LEU A 206 12.63 -18.00 9.33
CA LEU A 206 12.80 -16.93 8.36
C LEU A 206 12.67 -15.55 9.04
N LEU A 207 11.57 -15.33 9.75
CA LEU A 207 11.24 -14.04 10.36
C LEU A 207 12.32 -13.55 11.34
N SER A 208 12.85 -14.44 12.18
CA SER A 208 13.84 -14.09 13.22
C SER A 208 15.17 -13.56 12.68
N LYS A 209 15.44 -13.79 11.41
CA LYS A 209 16.65 -13.28 10.72
C LYS A 209 16.44 -11.90 10.09
N MET A 210 15.19 -11.48 9.89
CA MET A 210 14.86 -10.21 9.22
C MET A 210 15.12 -9.03 10.14
N ASN A 211 16.03 -8.14 9.74
CA ASN A 211 16.40 -6.95 10.52
C ASN A 211 16.00 -5.67 9.77
N PHE A 212 14.87 -5.09 10.14
CA PHE A 212 14.34 -3.85 9.56
C PHE A 212 15.16 -2.61 9.95
N GLY A 213 15.99 -2.66 11.00
CA GLY A 213 16.95 -1.60 11.32
C GLY A 213 17.92 -1.31 10.17
N MET A 214 18.08 -2.29 9.25
CA MET A 214 18.83 -2.13 8.01
C MET A 214 18.39 -0.94 7.16
N TYR A 215 17.10 -0.68 7.11
CA TYR A 215 16.52 0.39 6.29
C TYR A 215 16.44 1.73 7.00
N TYR A 216 16.70 1.78 8.31
CA TYR A 216 16.50 2.98 9.11
C TYR A 216 17.66 3.96 9.00
N ASP A 217 17.41 5.12 8.39
CA ASP A 217 18.32 6.25 8.36
C ASP A 217 17.94 7.27 9.43
N LYS A 218 18.71 7.31 10.52
CA LYS A 218 18.50 8.26 11.62
C LYS A 218 18.71 9.73 11.25
N ASN A 219 19.38 9.99 10.14
CA ASN A 219 19.75 11.32 9.67
C ASN A 219 18.86 11.83 8.52
N ALA A 220 17.87 11.06 8.09
CA ALA A 220 17.00 11.39 6.95
C ALA A 220 16.26 12.73 7.12
N ARG A 221 16.00 13.16 8.36
CA ARG A 221 15.35 14.43 8.68
C ARG A 221 16.21 15.26 9.62
N PRO A 222 17.07 16.17 9.08
CA PRO A 222 17.90 17.04 9.90
C PRO A 222 17.07 17.87 10.89
N GLY A 223 17.51 17.90 12.15
CA GLY A 223 16.85 18.64 13.24
C GLY A 223 15.66 17.91 13.90
N ILE A 224 15.30 16.72 13.44
CA ILE A 224 14.29 15.86 14.06
C ILE A 224 15.01 14.67 14.74
N ALA A 225 14.63 14.36 15.97
CA ALA A 225 15.26 13.29 16.75
C ALA A 225 14.81 11.88 16.34
N ALA A 226 14.37 11.71 15.10
CA ALA A 226 13.97 10.42 14.53
C ALA A 226 14.16 10.44 13.00
N GLY A 227 14.52 9.28 12.45
CA GLY A 227 14.79 9.09 11.02
C GLY A 227 13.64 8.47 10.27
N LEU A 228 13.93 8.12 9.01
CA LEU A 228 12.99 7.52 8.06
C LEU A 228 13.54 6.19 7.53
N LEU A 229 12.71 5.43 6.83
CA LEU A 229 13.15 4.23 6.14
C LEU A 229 13.55 4.55 4.69
N HIS A 230 14.71 4.07 4.27
CA HIS A 230 15.02 3.99 2.84
C HIS A 230 14.00 3.14 2.10
N GLY A 231 13.74 3.45 0.84
CA GLY A 231 12.93 2.61 -0.05
C GLY A 231 13.48 1.19 -0.17
N GLY A 232 14.79 1.05 -0.09
CA GLY A 232 15.49 -0.24 -0.09
C GLY A 232 16.99 -0.06 -0.28
N PHE A 233 17.66 -1.17 -0.59
CA PHE A 233 19.09 -1.18 -0.88
C PHE A 233 19.46 -2.25 -1.92
N TRP A 234 20.68 -2.18 -2.40
CA TRP A 234 21.34 -3.21 -3.19
C TRP A 234 22.59 -3.71 -2.44
N ASP A 235 22.88 -5.00 -2.52
CA ASP A 235 24.11 -5.60 -2.00
C ASP A 235 25.25 -5.63 -3.02
N ALA A 236 24.99 -5.13 -4.25
CA ALA A 236 25.98 -4.87 -5.29
C ALA A 236 25.65 -3.53 -5.94
N GLN A 237 26.68 -2.76 -6.27
CA GLN A 237 26.53 -1.41 -6.79
C GLN A 237 25.65 -1.34 -8.05
N PRO A 238 24.52 -0.63 -8.02
CA PRO A 238 23.72 -0.37 -9.21
C PRO A 238 24.38 0.70 -10.09
N ALA A 239 23.81 0.97 -11.28
CA ALA A 239 24.37 1.94 -12.21
C ALA A 239 24.34 3.39 -11.68
N ALA A 240 23.28 3.78 -10.96
CA ALA A 240 23.08 5.13 -10.42
C ALA A 240 21.97 5.10 -9.35
N GLY A 241 21.72 6.26 -8.73
CA GLY A 241 20.55 6.47 -7.84
C GLY A 241 20.72 5.90 -6.43
N PHE A 242 21.93 5.88 -5.89
CA PHE A 242 22.22 5.31 -4.58
C PHE A 242 23.11 6.20 -3.71
N THR A 243 23.07 5.94 -2.40
CA THR A 243 24.06 6.39 -1.41
C THR A 243 24.76 5.17 -0.83
N MET A 244 26.08 5.18 -0.80
CA MET A 244 26.87 4.09 -0.22
C MET A 244 26.79 4.12 1.31
N GLY A 245 26.66 2.96 1.92
CA GLY A 245 26.70 2.75 3.37
C GLY A 245 27.19 1.35 3.71
N ASN A 246 27.09 1.00 4.97
CA ASN A 246 27.43 -0.33 5.44
C ASN A 246 26.25 -0.94 6.19
N TYR A 247 26.17 -2.27 6.19
CA TYR A 247 25.17 -2.96 7.00
C TYR A 247 25.31 -2.56 8.49
N LEU A 248 24.30 -1.90 9.02
CA LEU A 248 24.27 -1.36 10.39
C LEU A 248 25.49 -0.52 10.79
N GLY A 249 26.16 0.11 9.80
CA GLY A 249 27.28 1.03 10.02
C GLY A 249 28.65 0.37 10.17
N ASN A 250 28.76 -0.95 10.19
CA ASN A 250 30.04 -1.68 10.38
C ASN A 250 30.11 -3.04 9.67
N GLY A 251 29.09 -3.40 8.90
CA GLY A 251 29.04 -4.63 8.12
C GLY A 251 29.49 -4.44 6.67
N PRO A 252 29.12 -5.38 5.78
CA PRO A 252 29.41 -5.27 4.35
C PRO A 252 28.86 -4.00 3.73
N ASP A 253 29.49 -3.51 2.65
CA ASP A 253 29.01 -2.39 1.88
C ASP A 253 27.64 -2.70 1.27
N VAL A 254 26.77 -1.70 1.32
CA VAL A 254 25.44 -1.72 0.71
C VAL A 254 25.16 -0.36 0.07
N TYR A 255 24.24 -0.35 -0.87
CA TYR A 255 23.91 0.82 -1.67
C TYR A 255 22.43 1.15 -1.45
N TYR A 256 22.14 2.18 -0.65
CA TYR A 256 20.79 2.60 -0.31
C TYR A 256 20.15 3.42 -1.42
N THR A 257 18.85 3.33 -1.56
CA THR A 257 18.08 4.28 -2.38
C THR A 257 18.24 5.71 -1.86
N LEU A 258 18.19 6.68 -2.76
CA LEU A 258 18.22 8.10 -2.39
C LEU A 258 16.94 8.55 -1.69
N ASN A 259 15.80 7.95 -2.05
CA ASN A 259 14.52 8.25 -1.47
C ASN A 259 14.29 7.53 -0.14
N HIS A 260 13.51 8.17 0.71
CA HIS A 260 12.97 7.61 1.93
C HIS A 260 11.43 7.58 1.85
N TYR A 261 10.80 6.69 2.61
CA TYR A 261 9.37 6.73 2.84
C TYR A 261 9.07 7.76 3.93
N ASP A 262 8.66 8.94 3.52
CA ASP A 262 8.46 10.11 4.38
C ASP A 262 6.98 10.47 4.60
N ILE A 263 6.06 9.88 3.83
CA ILE A 263 4.62 10.10 3.96
C ILE A 263 4.01 9.09 4.93
N HIS A 264 3.07 9.55 5.74
CA HIS A 264 2.48 8.75 6.81
C HIS A 264 1.41 7.77 6.31
N VAL A 265 0.49 8.25 5.45
CA VAL A 265 -0.57 7.43 4.87
C VAL A 265 -0.05 6.75 3.61
N THR A 266 0.78 5.72 3.81
CA THR A 266 1.40 4.95 2.74
C THR A 266 1.60 3.49 3.17
N GLU A 267 1.63 2.56 2.22
CA GLU A 267 1.76 1.12 2.50
C GLU A 267 3.06 0.72 3.24
N PRO A 268 4.22 1.37 2.98
CA PRO A 268 5.46 1.07 3.67
C PRO A 268 5.43 1.17 5.19
N ARG A 269 4.40 1.81 5.77
CA ARG A 269 4.25 1.85 7.24
C ARG A 269 4.13 0.45 7.88
N ILE A 270 3.82 -0.60 7.10
CA ILE A 270 3.85 -1.97 7.62
C ILE A 270 5.27 -2.38 8.06
N ALA A 271 6.30 -2.00 7.29
CA ALA A 271 7.70 -2.25 7.65
C ALA A 271 8.11 -1.45 8.91
N SER A 272 7.62 -0.21 9.02
CA SER A 272 7.79 0.63 10.22
C SER A 272 7.18 -0.05 11.46
N TYR A 273 5.94 -0.50 11.38
CA TYR A 273 5.27 -1.18 12.49
C TYR A 273 6.01 -2.43 12.93
N ILE A 274 6.46 -3.26 11.99
CA ILE A 274 7.22 -4.48 12.31
C ILE A 274 8.57 -4.15 12.93
N GLY A 275 9.33 -3.24 12.34
CA GLY A 275 10.63 -2.82 12.85
C GLY A 275 10.54 -2.20 14.25
N ILE A 276 9.51 -1.40 14.52
CA ILE A 276 9.24 -0.84 15.85
C ILE A 276 8.84 -1.93 16.84
N ALA A 277 7.93 -2.82 16.46
CA ALA A 277 7.47 -3.91 17.33
C ALA A 277 8.61 -4.88 17.72
N HIS A 278 9.56 -5.09 16.81
CA HIS A 278 10.74 -5.93 17.07
C HIS A 278 11.90 -5.16 17.73
N GLY A 279 11.74 -3.89 18.09
CA GLY A 279 12.78 -3.07 18.71
C GLY A 279 13.96 -2.73 17.80
N GLN A 280 13.80 -2.88 16.50
CA GLN A 280 14.83 -2.63 15.48
C GLN A 280 14.81 -1.19 14.97
N ILE A 281 13.69 -0.50 15.13
CA ILE A 281 13.46 0.90 14.76
C ILE A 281 12.92 1.64 15.98
N PRO A 282 13.42 2.84 16.31
CA PRO A 282 12.91 3.62 17.42
C PRO A 282 11.42 3.98 17.25
N PRO A 283 10.58 3.89 18.29
CA PRO A 283 9.15 4.27 18.22
C PRO A 283 8.91 5.69 17.69
N ALA A 284 9.81 6.62 17.98
CA ALA A 284 9.74 7.99 17.50
C ALA A 284 9.72 8.12 15.97
N HIS A 285 10.22 7.12 15.24
CA HIS A 285 10.12 7.04 13.79
C HIS A 285 8.69 7.21 13.27
N TYR A 286 7.70 6.66 13.96
CA TYR A 286 6.29 6.79 13.60
C TYR A 286 5.86 8.28 13.46
N PHE A 287 6.39 9.14 14.32
CA PHE A 287 6.11 10.57 14.29
C PHE A 287 7.05 11.37 13.37
N ALA A 288 8.09 10.76 12.84
CA ALA A 288 8.98 11.40 11.87
C ALA A 288 8.41 11.45 10.45
N THR A 289 7.50 10.56 10.09
CA THR A 289 6.79 10.62 8.80
C THR A 289 5.80 11.77 8.78
N GLN A 290 5.52 12.31 7.61
CA GLN A 290 4.72 13.52 7.42
C GLN A 290 3.28 13.16 7.08
N ARG A 291 2.29 13.78 7.77
CA ARG A 291 0.86 13.61 7.49
C ARG A 291 0.50 14.29 6.19
N VAL A 292 1.08 15.45 6.00
CA VAL A 292 1.08 16.25 4.79
C VAL A 292 2.27 17.19 4.87
N PHE A 293 2.82 17.61 3.76
CA PHE A 293 3.91 18.59 3.80
C PHE A 293 3.42 19.93 4.32
N PRO A 294 4.29 20.72 5.00
CA PRO A 294 3.96 22.06 5.45
C PRO A 294 3.49 22.94 4.29
N ASP A 295 2.68 23.95 4.60
CA ASP A 295 2.14 24.92 3.64
C ASP A 295 3.20 25.92 3.15
N SER A 296 4.35 25.41 2.72
CA SER A 296 5.46 26.18 2.16
C SER A 296 5.51 26.05 0.64
N CYS A 297 6.03 27.06 -0.04
CA CYS A 297 6.22 26.98 -1.49
C CYS A 297 7.31 26.00 -1.92
N ASP A 298 8.06 25.42 -0.98
CA ASP A 298 9.05 24.38 -1.25
C ASP A 298 8.39 23.07 -1.72
N TRP A 299 7.12 22.90 -1.40
CA TRP A 299 6.30 21.74 -1.76
C TRP A 299 5.23 22.09 -2.80
N SER A 300 5.64 22.76 -3.87
CA SER A 300 4.75 23.23 -4.93
C SER A 300 3.97 22.13 -5.67
N TRP A 301 4.33 20.88 -5.43
CA TRP A 301 3.68 19.70 -5.96
C TRP A 301 2.52 19.15 -5.12
N LEU A 302 2.23 19.76 -3.97
CA LEU A 302 1.01 19.42 -3.24
C LEU A 302 -0.24 19.80 -4.03
N GLU A 303 -1.27 18.95 -3.99
CA GLU A 303 -2.52 19.20 -4.73
C GLU A 303 -3.29 20.41 -4.20
N GLN A 304 -3.18 20.67 -2.92
CA GLN A 304 -3.80 21.84 -2.29
C GLN A 304 -3.00 22.32 -1.07
N LYS A 305 -3.29 23.55 -0.64
CA LYS A 305 -2.73 24.07 0.60
C LYS A 305 -3.32 23.28 1.79
N PRO A 306 -2.49 22.60 2.60
CA PRO A 306 -2.98 21.87 3.75
C PRO A 306 -3.51 22.80 4.84
N VAL A 307 -4.50 22.30 5.58
CA VAL A 307 -4.97 22.88 6.85
C VAL A 307 -4.59 21.96 7.99
N GLY A 308 -4.25 22.50 9.15
CA GLY A 308 -3.84 21.65 10.27
C GLY A 308 -3.31 22.44 11.46
N VAL A 309 -2.84 21.69 12.45
CA VAL A 309 -2.25 22.22 13.69
C VAL A 309 -0.97 21.46 14.02
N HIS A 310 -0.06 22.10 14.72
CA HIS A 310 1.13 21.44 15.24
C HIS A 310 0.82 20.76 16.57
N ARG A 311 1.30 19.52 16.73
CA ARG A 311 1.24 18.74 17.97
C ARG A 311 2.58 18.12 18.26
N THR A 312 2.90 17.94 19.53
CA THR A 312 4.17 17.32 19.93
C THR A 312 3.95 15.91 20.45
N TYR A 313 4.58 14.92 19.83
CA TYR A 313 4.58 13.53 20.25
C TYR A 313 6.00 13.04 20.45
N MET A 314 6.32 12.46 21.59
CA MET A 314 7.66 11.97 21.91
C MET A 314 8.79 13.00 21.67
N GLY A 315 8.49 14.30 21.85
CA GLY A 315 9.42 15.39 21.59
C GLY A 315 9.59 15.81 20.13
N ILE A 316 8.81 15.20 19.23
CA ILE A 316 8.77 15.55 17.80
C ILE A 316 7.58 16.49 17.56
N ASP A 317 7.86 17.62 16.91
CA ASP A 317 6.83 18.53 16.41
C ASP A 317 6.27 17.98 15.10
N VAL A 318 4.97 17.65 15.10
CA VAL A 318 4.23 17.07 13.98
C VAL A 318 3.19 18.08 13.50
N PHE A 319 3.25 18.43 12.23
CA PHE A 319 2.16 19.14 11.58
C PHE A 319 1.05 18.14 11.23
N GLU A 320 -0.05 18.17 11.98
CA GLU A 320 -1.24 17.36 11.74
C GLU A 320 -2.09 18.01 10.64
N GLY A 321 -1.51 18.01 9.44
CA GLY A 321 -2.11 18.61 8.26
C GLY A 321 -3.09 17.67 7.58
N ALA A 322 -4.05 18.26 6.87
CA ALA A 322 -5.05 17.56 6.10
C ALA A 322 -5.44 18.36 4.85
N PHE A 323 -5.93 17.69 3.85
CA PHE A 323 -6.55 18.29 2.68
C PHE A 323 -8.04 18.47 2.86
N THR A 324 -8.60 19.49 2.22
CA THR A 324 -10.03 19.78 2.28
C THR A 324 -10.73 19.22 1.05
N TYR A 325 -11.70 18.35 1.25
CA TYR A 325 -12.50 17.78 0.16
C TYR A 325 -13.96 17.61 0.58
N ARG A 326 -14.89 18.27 -0.14
CA ARG A 326 -16.35 18.14 0.03
C ARG A 326 -16.82 18.20 1.50
N GLY A 327 -16.33 19.18 2.25
CA GLY A 327 -16.65 19.34 3.67
C GLY A 327 -15.97 18.35 4.61
N MET A 328 -14.90 17.73 4.17
CA MET A 328 -14.05 16.84 4.98
C MET A 328 -12.63 17.37 5.02
N HIS A 329 -11.96 17.19 6.15
CA HIS A 329 -10.50 17.25 6.24
C HIS A 329 -9.97 15.82 6.27
N ILE A 330 -9.06 15.49 5.37
CA ILE A 330 -8.52 14.14 5.16
C ILE A 330 -7.01 14.23 5.11
N VAL A 331 -6.32 13.41 5.90
CA VAL A 331 -4.87 13.21 5.75
C VAL A 331 -4.66 12.42 4.47
N PRO A 332 -4.01 13.03 3.46
CA PRO A 332 -3.91 12.42 2.13
C PRO A 332 -2.98 11.21 2.14
N SER A 333 -3.23 10.25 1.23
CA SER A 333 -2.25 9.21 0.91
C SER A 333 -1.30 9.69 -0.18
N TRP A 334 -0.23 8.92 -0.42
CA TRP A 334 0.69 9.24 -1.51
C TRP A 334 -0.02 9.34 -2.86
N GLY A 335 -0.86 8.37 -3.16
CA GLY A 335 -1.61 8.27 -4.40
C GLY A 335 -3.06 8.78 -4.35
N GLY A 336 -3.57 9.25 -3.23
CA GLY A 336 -5.02 9.46 -3.09
C GLY A 336 -5.83 8.18 -3.30
N ASP A 337 -5.17 7.03 -3.15
CA ASP A 337 -5.71 5.72 -3.49
C ASP A 337 -6.05 4.89 -2.25
N MET A 338 -6.80 3.82 -2.47
CA MET A 338 -7.30 2.96 -1.41
C MET A 338 -6.22 2.00 -0.87
N PHE A 339 -5.28 1.59 -1.71
CA PHE A 339 -4.22 0.65 -1.38
C PHE A 339 -3.27 1.23 -0.33
N GLU A 340 -2.70 2.40 -0.62
CA GLU A 340 -1.81 3.12 0.29
C GLU A 340 -2.48 3.40 1.65
N ALA A 341 -3.76 3.76 1.60
CA ALA A 341 -4.50 4.08 2.80
C ALA A 341 -4.87 2.85 3.63
N LEU A 342 -5.36 1.75 3.03
CA LEU A 342 -6.08 0.70 3.75
C LEU A 342 -5.44 -0.68 3.76
N MET A 343 -4.43 -0.96 2.93
CA MET A 343 -3.81 -2.28 2.97
C MET A 343 -3.14 -2.58 4.32
N PRO A 344 -2.39 -1.66 4.97
CA PRO A 344 -1.87 -1.91 6.31
C PRO A 344 -2.94 -2.13 7.38
N ASP A 345 -4.11 -1.50 7.24
CA ASP A 345 -5.24 -1.73 8.15
C ASP A 345 -5.82 -3.16 8.06
N LEU A 346 -5.51 -3.92 7.01
CA LEU A 346 -5.82 -5.35 6.98
C LEU A 346 -5.08 -6.14 8.08
N PHE A 347 -3.93 -5.66 8.53
CA PHE A 347 -3.04 -6.31 9.51
C PHE A 347 -3.10 -5.64 10.88
N VAL A 348 -2.96 -4.33 10.92
CA VAL A 348 -3.01 -3.53 12.13
C VAL A 348 -4.41 -2.95 12.28
N PRO A 349 -5.11 -3.17 13.38
CA PRO A 349 -6.45 -2.59 13.57
C PRO A 349 -6.37 -1.09 13.88
N GLU A 350 -5.84 -0.32 12.93
CA GLU A 350 -5.51 1.10 13.07
C GLU A 350 -6.71 1.91 13.53
N ALA A 351 -7.86 1.69 12.92
CA ALA A 351 -9.07 2.45 13.27
C ALA A 351 -9.51 2.26 14.72
N SER A 352 -9.38 1.05 15.29
CA SER A 352 -9.79 0.78 16.65
C SER A 352 -8.72 1.14 17.69
N TRP A 353 -7.45 1.08 17.32
CA TRP A 353 -6.34 1.43 18.19
C TRP A 353 -6.08 2.93 18.26
N ALA A 354 -6.40 3.65 17.19
CA ALA A 354 -6.18 5.08 17.04
C ALA A 354 -7.46 5.79 16.53
N PRO A 355 -8.53 5.84 17.37
CA PRO A 355 -9.85 6.34 16.97
C PRO A 355 -9.87 7.84 16.64
N ARG A 356 -8.88 8.62 17.11
CA ARG A 356 -8.79 10.06 16.85
C ARG A 356 -7.93 10.42 15.64
N SER A 357 -7.27 9.44 15.04
CA SER A 357 -6.45 9.59 13.83
C SER A 357 -6.95 8.64 12.75
N TRP A 358 -6.43 7.44 12.67
CA TRP A 358 -6.75 6.45 11.65
C TRP A 358 -8.24 6.10 11.57
N GLY A 359 -8.93 6.02 12.74
CA GLY A 359 -10.36 5.70 12.77
C GLY A 359 -11.22 6.72 12.05
N ILE A 360 -10.86 7.99 12.11
CA ILE A 360 -11.53 9.05 11.36
C ILE A 360 -11.07 9.03 9.90
N ASN A 361 -9.76 8.99 9.67
CA ASN A 361 -9.19 9.17 8.35
C ASN A 361 -9.58 8.07 7.36
N HIS A 362 -9.52 6.81 7.76
CA HIS A 362 -9.90 5.70 6.90
C HIS A 362 -11.35 5.76 6.43
N ALA A 363 -12.26 6.07 7.35
CA ALA A 363 -13.68 6.23 7.00
C ALA A 363 -13.89 7.39 6.01
N LEU A 364 -13.19 8.51 6.20
CA LEU A 364 -13.28 9.67 5.32
C LEU A 364 -12.61 9.40 3.96
N THR A 365 -11.52 8.66 3.92
CA THR A 365 -10.88 8.24 2.64
C THR A 365 -11.85 7.39 1.80
N VAL A 366 -12.51 6.42 2.41
CA VAL A 366 -13.52 5.60 1.71
C VAL A 366 -14.67 6.46 1.20
N ARG A 367 -15.16 7.38 2.04
CA ARG A 367 -16.21 8.33 1.64
C ARG A 367 -15.74 9.24 0.49
N ALA A 368 -14.53 9.76 0.52
CA ALA A 368 -14.00 10.62 -0.54
C ALA A 368 -13.90 9.88 -1.87
N GLN A 369 -13.38 8.66 -1.88
CA GLN A 369 -13.33 7.80 -3.06
C GLN A 369 -14.73 7.59 -3.67
N ARG A 370 -15.72 7.35 -2.81
CA ARG A 370 -17.11 7.18 -3.25
C ARG A 370 -17.71 8.48 -3.80
N GLU A 371 -17.54 9.60 -3.10
CA GLU A 371 -18.03 10.90 -3.51
C GLU A 371 -17.41 11.33 -4.85
N PHE A 372 -16.12 11.11 -5.03
CA PHE A 372 -15.45 11.39 -6.29
C PHE A 372 -16.08 10.60 -7.45
N GLY A 373 -16.14 9.28 -7.34
CA GLY A 373 -16.62 8.43 -8.42
C GLY A 373 -18.12 8.62 -8.76
N LEU A 374 -18.94 8.97 -7.76
CA LEU A 374 -20.38 9.12 -7.94
C LEU A 374 -20.82 10.54 -8.28
N ASN A 375 -20.19 11.56 -7.69
CA ASN A 375 -20.68 12.93 -7.71
C ASN A 375 -19.80 13.87 -8.53
N ASP A 376 -18.47 13.81 -8.40
CA ASP A 376 -17.56 14.70 -9.14
C ASP A 376 -17.33 14.17 -10.56
N ALA A 377 -16.68 13.03 -10.69
CA ALA A 377 -16.42 12.41 -11.99
C ALA A 377 -17.65 11.78 -12.65
N LYS A 378 -18.72 11.56 -11.89
CA LYS A 378 -20.00 10.99 -12.33
C LYS A 378 -19.85 9.66 -13.08
N TYR A 379 -18.85 8.89 -12.72
CA TYR A 379 -18.63 7.55 -13.30
C TYR A 379 -19.76 6.57 -12.93
N GLY A 380 -20.41 6.80 -11.80
CA GLY A 380 -21.39 5.88 -11.24
C GLY A 380 -20.78 4.64 -10.59
N TYR A 381 -19.48 4.55 -10.52
CA TYR A 381 -18.66 3.52 -9.91
C TYR A 381 -17.53 4.18 -9.12
N TRP A 382 -16.91 3.45 -8.19
CA TRP A 382 -15.85 3.98 -7.36
C TRP A 382 -14.89 2.88 -6.88
N GLY A 383 -13.78 3.29 -6.28
CA GLY A 383 -12.67 2.45 -5.86
C GLY A 383 -11.51 2.61 -6.83
N PHE A 384 -10.56 3.47 -6.45
CA PHE A 384 -9.40 3.85 -7.26
C PHE A 384 -8.15 3.44 -6.49
N SER A 385 -7.27 2.70 -7.16
CA SER A 385 -6.04 2.15 -6.57
C SER A 385 -5.08 1.78 -7.69
N PRO A 386 -3.76 1.70 -7.44
CA PRO A 386 -2.80 1.24 -8.43
C PRO A 386 -3.19 -0.10 -9.05
N ALA A 387 -3.16 -0.19 -10.35
CA ALA A 387 -3.59 -1.38 -11.10
C ALA A 387 -3.10 -1.37 -12.55
N SER A 388 -3.34 -2.46 -13.27
CA SER A 388 -3.09 -2.53 -14.71
C SER A 388 -3.94 -1.52 -15.48
N ARG A 389 -3.34 -0.88 -16.47
CA ARG A 389 -4.10 -0.07 -17.44
C ARG A 389 -4.88 -0.97 -18.38
N PRO A 390 -6.15 -0.68 -18.65
CA PRO A 390 -6.93 -1.44 -19.64
C PRO A 390 -6.30 -1.49 -21.02
N GLY A 391 -5.54 -0.45 -21.41
CA GLY A 391 -4.77 -0.41 -22.66
C GLY A 391 -3.36 -0.98 -22.61
N GLY A 392 -2.92 -1.56 -21.47
CA GLY A 392 -1.58 -2.10 -21.26
C GLY A 392 -0.70 -1.23 -20.36
N GLY A 393 0.17 -1.88 -19.59
CA GLY A 393 1.01 -1.26 -18.56
C GLY A 393 0.34 -1.25 -17.18
N TYR A 394 0.91 -0.50 -16.23
CA TYR A 394 0.46 -0.35 -14.85
C TYR A 394 0.46 1.13 -14.46
N THR A 395 -0.44 1.54 -13.59
CA THR A 395 -0.59 2.95 -13.22
C THR A 395 -1.12 3.08 -11.78
N ALA A 396 -0.72 4.15 -11.11
CA ALA A 396 -1.31 4.58 -9.85
C ALA A 396 -2.61 5.36 -10.13
N TRP A 397 -3.75 4.71 -9.99
CA TRP A 397 -5.05 5.36 -10.04
C TRP A 397 -5.42 5.85 -8.65
N GLY A 398 -5.90 7.08 -8.52
CA GLY A 398 -6.25 7.66 -7.22
C GLY A 398 -7.30 8.76 -7.33
N VAL A 399 -7.46 9.53 -6.27
CA VAL A 399 -8.30 10.74 -6.21
C VAL A 399 -7.39 11.92 -5.87
N ASP A 400 -7.20 12.81 -6.82
CA ASP A 400 -6.32 13.98 -6.75
C ASP A 400 -6.49 14.77 -5.45
N ALA A 401 -7.73 15.11 -5.14
CA ALA A 401 -8.07 15.95 -4.00
C ALA A 401 -7.61 15.40 -2.63
N ILE A 402 -7.22 14.13 -2.57
CA ILE A 402 -6.72 13.47 -1.35
C ILE A 402 -5.39 12.75 -1.59
N GLY A 403 -4.64 13.19 -2.60
CA GLY A 403 -3.33 12.64 -2.98
C GLY A 403 -2.22 13.67 -2.92
N MET A 404 -0.98 13.20 -2.91
CA MET A 404 0.23 14.02 -2.84
C MET A 404 1.26 13.66 -3.92
N ASP A 405 0.85 13.06 -5.04
CA ASP A 405 1.78 12.78 -6.13
C ASP A 405 2.02 14.06 -6.94
N PRO A 406 3.27 14.57 -6.98
CA PRO A 406 3.58 15.81 -7.68
C PRO A 406 3.43 15.71 -9.21
N ASN A 407 3.40 14.51 -9.74
CA ASN A 407 3.25 14.30 -11.18
C ASN A 407 1.78 14.11 -11.60
N GLY A 408 0.86 14.15 -10.63
CA GLY A 408 -0.52 13.77 -10.82
C GLY A 408 -0.68 12.28 -11.11
N TYR A 409 -1.92 11.85 -11.22
CA TYR A 409 -2.23 10.46 -11.55
C TYR A 409 -2.66 10.35 -13.00
N VAL A 410 -2.39 9.20 -13.62
CA VAL A 410 -2.86 8.96 -14.98
C VAL A 410 -4.39 8.89 -15.04
N SER A 411 -5.06 8.56 -13.94
CA SER A 411 -6.50 8.76 -13.79
C SER A 411 -6.90 10.21 -13.90
N ASP A 412 -5.96 11.11 -13.66
CA ASP A 412 -6.11 12.56 -13.69
C ASP A 412 -5.40 13.18 -14.90
N MET A 413 -5.25 12.43 -15.98
CA MET A 413 -4.86 13.00 -17.29
C MET A 413 -5.81 14.10 -17.72
N GLU A 414 -6.92 14.19 -17.07
CA GLU A 414 -7.89 15.26 -17.11
C GLU A 414 -7.38 16.55 -16.46
N SER A 415 -6.21 16.46 -15.80
CA SER A 415 -5.53 17.60 -15.18
C SER A 415 -6.41 18.35 -14.19
N THR A 416 -7.06 17.60 -13.32
CA THR A 416 -7.88 18.18 -12.27
C THR A 416 -7.04 18.55 -11.08
N ASN A 417 -6.87 19.81 -10.92
CA ASN A 417 -6.26 20.42 -9.77
C ASN A 417 -7.35 21.07 -8.93
N PHE A 418 -7.62 20.57 -7.75
CA PHE A 418 -8.77 20.97 -6.95
C PHE A 418 -8.56 22.19 -6.09
N ASP A 419 -7.35 22.63 -5.88
CA ASP A 419 -7.15 23.83 -5.07
C ASP A 419 -7.16 25.11 -5.92
N ALA A 420 -7.37 26.25 -5.27
CA ALA A 420 -7.24 27.56 -5.87
C ALA A 420 -5.77 28.00 -6.06
N GLY A 421 -4.86 27.06 -5.88
CA GLY A 421 -3.43 27.29 -5.81
C GLY A 421 -2.96 27.77 -4.44
N PHE A 422 -1.67 27.57 -4.17
CA PHE A 422 -1.02 28.19 -3.03
C PHE A 422 -0.65 29.60 -3.46
N ALA A 423 -1.39 30.62 -3.04
CA ALA A 423 -1.19 31.99 -3.48
C ALA A 423 0.30 32.34 -3.64
N GLY A 424 0.76 32.47 -4.88
CA GLY A 424 2.15 32.71 -5.22
C GLY A 424 3.08 31.48 -5.27
N CYS A 425 2.63 30.27 -4.91
CA CYS A 425 3.46 29.07 -4.92
C CYS A 425 3.31 28.27 -6.23
N ARG A 426 2.12 28.15 -6.74
CA ARG A 426 1.84 27.41 -7.98
C ARG A 426 0.63 27.94 -8.71
N VAL A 427 0.43 27.42 -9.92
CA VAL A 427 -0.74 27.74 -10.74
C VAL A 427 -2.02 27.34 -10.00
N GLY A 428 -3.06 28.13 -10.11
CA GLY A 428 -4.38 27.85 -9.53
C GLY A 428 -5.02 26.61 -10.13
N ALA A 429 -6.01 26.08 -9.42
CA ALA A 429 -6.79 24.95 -9.83
C ALA A 429 -7.42 25.11 -11.20
N ASN A 430 -7.63 24.01 -11.92
CA ASN A 430 -8.44 24.01 -13.12
C ASN A 430 -9.92 24.21 -12.73
N PRO A 431 -10.55 25.33 -13.10
CA PRO A 431 -11.94 25.59 -12.72
C PRO A 431 -12.95 24.69 -13.45
N ASN A 432 -12.53 24.03 -14.51
CA ASN A 432 -13.38 23.18 -15.34
C ASN A 432 -12.71 21.81 -15.55
N PRO A 433 -12.65 20.98 -14.49
CA PRO A 433 -12.03 19.67 -14.60
C PRO A 433 -12.77 18.79 -15.60
N THR A 434 -12.02 18.09 -16.43
CA THR A 434 -12.53 17.10 -17.36
C THR A 434 -12.08 15.72 -16.92
N TRP A 435 -13.03 14.82 -16.77
CA TRP A 435 -12.77 13.46 -16.33
C TRP A 435 -12.70 12.52 -17.52
N GLY A 436 -11.61 11.78 -17.65
CA GLY A 436 -11.40 10.84 -18.74
C GLY A 436 -12.23 9.58 -18.65
N ASP A 437 -11.64 8.45 -19.00
CA ASP A 437 -12.32 7.17 -19.11
C ASP A 437 -12.77 6.60 -17.75
N GLY A 438 -12.09 6.96 -16.68
CA GLY A 438 -12.39 6.55 -15.32
C GLY A 438 -12.06 5.07 -15.09
N VAL A 439 -10.88 4.78 -14.53
CA VAL A 439 -10.49 3.39 -14.25
C VAL A 439 -10.77 3.05 -12.80
N VAL A 440 -11.69 2.11 -12.57
CA VAL A 440 -11.97 1.57 -11.25
C VAL A 440 -11.31 0.20 -11.07
N THR A 441 -10.87 -0.04 -9.83
CA THR A 441 -10.15 -1.26 -9.44
C THR A 441 -10.93 -2.01 -8.35
N PRO A 442 -11.43 -3.21 -8.63
CA PRO A 442 -12.30 -3.92 -7.68
C PRO A 442 -11.70 -4.14 -6.29
N HIS A 443 -10.38 -4.42 -6.19
CA HIS A 443 -9.72 -4.62 -4.89
C HIS A 443 -9.87 -3.40 -3.96
N ALA A 444 -9.88 -2.19 -4.50
CA ALA A 444 -10.13 -0.98 -3.71
C ALA A 444 -11.51 -0.98 -3.03
N ALA A 445 -12.55 -1.41 -3.75
CA ALA A 445 -13.88 -1.55 -3.16
C ALA A 445 -13.95 -2.68 -2.11
N PHE A 446 -13.15 -3.75 -2.25
CA PHE A 446 -13.04 -4.77 -1.21
C PHE A 446 -12.37 -4.23 0.06
N LEU A 447 -11.30 -3.46 -0.05
CA LEU A 447 -10.66 -2.80 1.09
C LEU A 447 -11.66 -1.88 1.82
N ALA A 448 -12.51 -1.18 1.08
CA ALA A 448 -13.55 -0.31 1.64
C ALA A 448 -14.66 -1.05 2.41
N MET A 449 -14.83 -2.37 2.21
CA MET A 449 -15.87 -3.16 2.90
C MET A 449 -15.79 -3.09 4.42
N GLN A 450 -14.64 -2.79 4.98
CA GLN A 450 -14.46 -2.65 6.42
C GLN A 450 -15.20 -1.42 6.97
N TYR A 451 -15.40 -0.39 6.15
CA TYR A 451 -15.96 0.90 6.52
C TYR A 451 -17.35 1.12 5.99
N GLU A 452 -17.60 0.76 4.74
CA GLU A 452 -18.88 0.91 4.06
C GLU A 452 -19.34 -0.39 3.40
N PRO A 453 -19.59 -1.47 4.16
CA PRO A 453 -19.79 -2.82 3.62
C PRO A 453 -20.92 -2.92 2.59
N ALA A 454 -22.07 -2.31 2.84
CA ALA A 454 -23.21 -2.37 1.91
C ALA A 454 -22.94 -1.56 0.62
N ALA A 455 -22.33 -0.36 0.73
CA ALA A 455 -22.01 0.45 -0.44
C ALA A 455 -20.93 -0.22 -1.31
N ALA A 456 -19.89 -0.77 -0.68
CA ALA A 456 -18.83 -1.51 -1.37
C ALA A 456 -19.37 -2.76 -2.07
N PHE A 457 -20.17 -3.56 -1.37
CA PHE A 457 -20.82 -4.75 -1.95
C PHE A 457 -21.67 -4.39 -3.18
N ASN A 458 -22.54 -3.38 -3.06
CA ASN A 458 -23.40 -2.96 -4.16
C ASN A 458 -22.59 -2.42 -5.36
N ASN A 459 -21.50 -1.69 -5.11
CA ASN A 459 -20.59 -1.23 -6.13
C ASN A 459 -19.93 -2.40 -6.87
N LEU A 460 -19.42 -3.41 -6.14
CA LEU A 460 -18.82 -4.62 -6.72
C LEU A 460 -19.84 -5.42 -7.55
N VAL A 461 -21.06 -5.62 -7.05
CA VAL A 461 -22.15 -6.27 -7.82
C VAL A 461 -22.42 -5.51 -9.12
N LYS A 462 -22.39 -4.17 -9.06
CA LYS A 462 -22.60 -3.33 -10.25
C LYS A 462 -21.43 -3.44 -11.23
N ILE A 463 -20.17 -3.45 -10.75
CA ILE A 463 -18.96 -3.67 -11.56
C ILE A 463 -19.04 -5.04 -12.26
N GLU A 464 -19.33 -6.10 -11.51
CA GLU A 464 -19.48 -7.45 -12.06
C GLU A 464 -20.55 -7.49 -13.18
N ARG A 465 -21.76 -7.01 -12.88
CA ARG A 465 -22.91 -7.21 -13.75
C ARG A 465 -22.94 -6.24 -14.95
N LYS A 466 -22.54 -5.01 -14.75
CA LYS A 466 -22.67 -3.95 -15.76
C LYS A 466 -21.40 -3.73 -16.58
N LEU A 467 -20.24 -3.74 -15.93
CA LEU A 467 -18.95 -3.56 -16.61
C LEU A 467 -18.35 -4.90 -17.07
N LYS A 468 -18.91 -6.05 -16.65
CA LYS A 468 -18.41 -7.39 -17.01
C LYS A 468 -16.95 -7.64 -16.64
N ALA A 469 -16.47 -6.95 -15.59
CA ALA A 469 -15.09 -7.05 -15.12
C ALA A 469 -14.87 -8.26 -14.19
N TYR A 470 -15.44 -9.40 -14.54
CA TYR A 470 -15.39 -10.65 -13.77
C TYR A 470 -15.17 -11.85 -14.68
N GLY A 471 -14.34 -12.78 -14.25
CA GLY A 471 -14.00 -14.00 -14.99
C GLY A 471 -13.87 -15.22 -14.08
N GLU A 472 -13.26 -16.29 -14.59
CA GLU A 472 -13.06 -17.56 -13.87
C GLU A 472 -12.26 -17.40 -12.57
N GLY A 473 -11.34 -16.42 -12.53
CA GLY A 473 -10.48 -16.13 -11.39
C GLY A 473 -10.95 -14.99 -10.50
N GLY A 474 -12.24 -14.66 -10.54
CA GLY A 474 -12.80 -13.54 -9.80
C GLY A 474 -12.80 -12.25 -10.62
N PHE A 475 -12.68 -11.12 -9.94
CA PHE A 475 -12.60 -9.82 -10.60
C PHE A 475 -11.28 -9.67 -11.36
N TYR A 476 -11.38 -9.16 -12.59
CA TYR A 476 -10.21 -8.65 -13.30
C TYR A 476 -9.67 -7.40 -12.61
N ASP A 477 -8.43 -7.11 -12.88
CA ASP A 477 -7.64 -6.11 -12.18
C ASP A 477 -8.22 -4.69 -12.23
N ALA A 478 -8.58 -4.22 -13.42
CA ALA A 478 -9.16 -2.90 -13.60
C ALA A 478 -10.13 -2.84 -14.78
N VAL A 479 -11.02 -1.85 -14.77
CA VAL A 479 -11.95 -1.58 -15.86
C VAL A 479 -12.15 -0.08 -16.04
N ALA A 480 -12.02 0.38 -17.29
CA ALA A 480 -12.35 1.73 -17.68
C ALA A 480 -13.86 1.89 -17.82
N VAL A 481 -14.43 2.86 -17.10
CA VAL A 481 -15.89 2.95 -16.93
C VAL A 481 -16.60 3.40 -18.19
N LYS A 482 -16.05 4.41 -18.90
CA LYS A 482 -16.72 5.00 -20.08
C LYS A 482 -16.55 4.15 -21.34
N SER A 483 -15.33 3.68 -21.61
CA SER A 483 -15.05 2.82 -22.78
C SER A 483 -15.45 1.36 -22.58
N GLY A 484 -15.51 0.89 -21.34
CA GLY A 484 -15.73 -0.52 -21.02
C GLY A 484 -14.51 -1.40 -21.26
N LEU A 485 -13.33 -0.84 -21.51
CA LEU A 485 -12.09 -1.60 -21.65
C LEU A 485 -11.70 -2.24 -20.32
N ILE A 486 -11.33 -3.52 -20.36
CA ILE A 486 -10.98 -4.31 -19.16
C ILE A 486 -9.53 -4.76 -19.24
N ALA A 487 -8.79 -4.54 -18.17
CA ALA A 487 -7.49 -5.16 -17.97
C ALA A 487 -7.68 -6.63 -17.53
N LYS A 488 -7.85 -7.54 -18.50
CA LYS A 488 -8.14 -8.96 -18.26
C LYS A 488 -6.91 -9.71 -17.74
N ARG A 489 -6.48 -9.31 -16.55
CA ARG A 489 -5.39 -9.91 -15.77
C ARG A 489 -5.87 -10.13 -14.34
N TYR A 490 -5.16 -11.02 -13.63
CA TYR A 490 -5.25 -11.17 -12.19
C TYR A 490 -3.86 -10.90 -11.62
N LEU A 491 -3.75 -9.94 -10.71
CA LEU A 491 -2.52 -9.61 -10.01
C LEU A 491 -2.51 -10.29 -8.65
N SER A 492 -1.39 -10.90 -8.29
CA SER A 492 -1.27 -11.68 -7.06
C SER A 492 -1.58 -10.85 -5.81
N LEU A 493 -1.02 -9.63 -5.73
CA LEU A 493 -1.26 -8.74 -4.60
C LEU A 493 -2.72 -8.30 -4.51
N ASP A 494 -3.33 -7.93 -5.64
CA ASP A 494 -4.70 -7.41 -5.66
C ASP A 494 -5.71 -8.49 -5.29
N GLN A 495 -5.52 -9.72 -5.79
CA GLN A 495 -6.31 -10.88 -5.37
C GLN A 495 -6.10 -11.22 -3.88
N ALA A 496 -4.88 -11.03 -3.38
CA ALA A 496 -4.59 -11.24 -1.95
C ALA A 496 -5.23 -10.17 -1.05
N MET A 497 -5.34 -8.91 -1.51
CA MET A 497 -6.10 -7.86 -0.83
C MET A 497 -7.60 -8.17 -0.81
N VAL A 498 -8.15 -8.68 -1.92
CA VAL A 498 -9.55 -9.12 -1.99
C VAL A 498 -9.83 -10.19 -0.93
N LEU A 499 -9.03 -11.26 -0.88
CA LEU A 499 -9.19 -12.29 0.15
C LEU A 499 -8.93 -11.75 1.55
N GLY A 500 -7.94 -10.86 1.71
CA GLY A 500 -7.63 -10.20 2.98
C GLY A 500 -8.83 -9.45 3.56
N ALA A 501 -9.47 -8.64 2.74
CA ALA A 501 -10.67 -7.90 3.12
C ALA A 501 -11.84 -8.83 3.46
N ILE A 502 -12.11 -9.83 2.63
CA ILE A 502 -13.14 -10.84 2.89
C ILE A 502 -12.85 -11.59 4.20
N GLY A 503 -11.60 -12.02 4.41
CA GLY A 503 -11.18 -12.74 5.60
C GLY A 503 -11.38 -11.93 6.89
N ASN A 504 -11.07 -10.64 6.87
CA ASN A 504 -11.29 -9.81 8.04
C ASN A 504 -12.78 -9.54 8.30
N VAL A 505 -13.57 -9.26 7.25
CA VAL A 505 -15.01 -8.94 7.42
C VAL A 505 -15.85 -10.18 7.78
N PHE A 506 -15.54 -11.35 7.20
CA PHE A 506 -16.39 -12.52 7.30
C PHE A 506 -15.81 -13.69 8.10
N CYS A 507 -14.52 -13.67 8.47
CA CYS A 507 -13.84 -14.69 9.26
C CYS A 507 -13.18 -14.11 10.53
N ASP A 508 -13.90 -13.26 11.25
CA ASP A 508 -13.52 -12.73 12.56
C ASP A 508 -12.11 -12.12 12.56
N ASN A 509 -11.86 -11.17 11.67
CA ASN A 509 -10.59 -10.46 11.57
C ASN A 509 -9.36 -11.39 11.50
N VAL A 510 -9.44 -12.44 10.71
CA VAL A 510 -8.45 -13.53 10.70
C VAL A 510 -7.01 -13.06 10.50
N ILE A 511 -6.77 -12.05 9.67
CA ILE A 511 -5.43 -11.48 9.49
C ILE A 511 -5.03 -10.71 10.75
N ARG A 512 -5.83 -9.74 11.16
CA ARG A 512 -5.56 -8.87 12.31
C ARG A 512 -5.29 -9.68 13.57
N ARG A 513 -6.21 -10.58 13.95
CA ARG A 513 -6.08 -11.36 15.20
C ARG A 513 -4.84 -12.26 15.25
N ASN A 514 -4.28 -12.63 14.09
CA ASN A 514 -3.06 -13.40 14.02
C ASN A 514 -1.80 -12.53 13.88
N PHE A 515 -1.89 -11.37 13.23
CA PHE A 515 -0.76 -10.44 13.11
C PHE A 515 -0.42 -9.76 14.45
N ILE A 516 -1.42 -9.32 15.21
CA ILE A 516 -1.22 -8.48 16.41
C ILE A 516 -0.70 -9.24 17.63
N LYS A 517 -0.53 -10.56 17.56
CA LYS A 517 -0.04 -11.37 18.69
C LYS A 517 1.40 -11.00 19.06
N GLY A 518 1.70 -11.12 20.36
CA GLY A 518 3.03 -10.80 20.90
C GLY A 518 3.27 -9.28 20.95
N ASP A 519 4.46 -8.86 20.54
CA ASP A 519 4.95 -7.50 20.75
C ASP A 519 4.25 -6.43 19.91
N VAL A 520 3.55 -6.81 18.85
CA VAL A 520 2.85 -5.84 17.99
C VAL A 520 1.79 -5.08 18.77
N GLN A 521 0.89 -5.78 19.46
CA GLN A 521 -0.18 -5.11 20.21
C GLN A 521 0.36 -4.28 21.36
N SER A 522 1.33 -4.80 22.11
CA SER A 522 1.88 -4.10 23.28
C SER A 522 2.71 -2.87 22.92
N THR A 523 3.28 -2.84 21.72
CA THR A 523 4.17 -1.76 21.26
C THR A 523 3.43 -0.76 20.37
N ILE A 524 2.69 -1.24 19.37
CA ILE A 524 2.09 -0.36 18.36
C ILE A 524 0.81 0.30 18.85
N ARG A 525 -0.05 -0.43 19.58
CA ARG A 525 -1.31 0.14 20.07
C ARG A 525 -1.13 1.40 20.94
N PRO A 526 -0.28 1.42 21.97
CA PRO A 526 -0.08 2.64 22.75
C PRO A 526 0.63 3.75 21.96
N LEU A 527 1.46 3.41 20.96
CA LEU A 527 2.18 4.35 20.14
C LEU A 527 1.22 5.15 19.24
N ILE A 528 0.40 4.46 18.44
CA ILE A 528 -0.51 5.13 17.50
C ILE A 528 -1.74 5.72 18.18
N GLY A 529 -2.12 5.19 19.36
CA GLY A 529 -3.32 5.60 20.10
C GLY A 529 -3.27 7.00 20.70
N ILE A 530 -2.10 7.61 20.81
CA ILE A 530 -1.95 8.96 21.34
C ILE A 530 -2.15 10.04 20.28
N GLU A 531 -2.12 9.67 19.01
CA GLU A 531 -2.17 10.61 17.89
C GLU A 531 -3.57 11.11 17.59
N GLU A 532 -3.63 12.38 17.16
CA GLU A 532 -4.85 13.04 16.71
C GLU A 532 -4.59 13.72 15.37
N PHE A 533 -5.16 13.17 14.30
CA PHE A 533 -5.05 13.79 12.98
C PHE A 533 -5.86 15.09 12.87
N GLY A 534 -5.45 15.95 11.92
CA GLY A 534 -6.27 17.07 11.46
C GLY A 534 -7.51 16.64 10.66
N ALA A 535 -7.80 15.34 10.57
CA ALA A 535 -8.93 14.78 9.83
C ALA A 535 -10.27 14.98 10.58
N GLY A 536 -11.35 15.21 9.83
CA GLY A 536 -12.69 15.36 10.38
C GLY A 536 -13.71 15.89 9.39
N VAL A 537 -14.96 15.95 9.81
CA VAL A 537 -16.02 16.63 9.03
C VAL A 537 -16.07 18.09 9.43
N ILE A 538 -16.09 18.99 8.44
CA ILE A 538 -16.21 20.42 8.65
C ILE A 538 -17.70 20.71 9.01
N VAL A 539 -17.93 21.23 10.21
CA VAL A 539 -19.26 21.57 10.73
C VAL A 539 -19.65 22.98 10.32
#